data_0cc2bf5b47d732d21fa45dbb177d78ed
#
_entry.id   0cc2bf5b47d732d21fa45dbb177d78ed
#
_cell.length_a   1.000
_cell.length_b   1.000
_cell.length_c   1.000
_cell.angle_alpha   90.00
_cell.angle_beta   90.00
_cell.angle_gamma   90.00
#
_symmetry.space_group_name_H-M   'P 1'
#
loop_
_entity.id
_entity.type
_entity.pdbx_description
1 polymer ?
#
loop_
_entity_poly.entity_id
_entity_poly.type
_entity_poly.pdbx_seq_one_letter_code
_entity_poly.pdbx_strand_id
1 'polypeptide(L)'
;MREYLDSKSQKKVALLEKIFYAENHTSTQEELLNDLNITYPTLISTIKTINFDIERFGYKAFSIVHSAPNLSYTLKISDNCSIQLIINAYIRESPKFQILETLLLSSFPNLQVLANEVHVSYSGIKKEIKELNEELRERNLYISTGSQVEIT
;
A
#
# COMPACT_ATOMS: atom_id res chain seq x y z
N MET A 1 -8.50 6.03 -2.92
CA MET A 1 -8.06 5.05 -1.88
C MET A 1 -6.54 4.87 -1.83
N ARG A 2 -5.81 5.12 -2.92
CA ARG A 2 -4.33 5.02 -2.95
C ARG A 2 -3.62 6.03 -2.05
N GLU A 3 -4.25 7.16 -1.79
CA GLU A 3 -3.78 8.18 -0.85
C GLU A 3 -3.57 7.64 0.57
N TYR A 4 -4.21 6.52 0.91
CA TYR A 4 -4.05 5.87 2.21
C TYR A 4 -2.85 4.92 2.31
N LEU A 5 -2.18 4.64 1.18
CA LEU A 5 -0.96 3.83 1.18
C LEU A 5 0.22 4.61 1.75
N ASP A 6 1.08 3.93 2.52
CA ASP A 6 2.36 4.50 2.90
C ASP A 6 3.31 4.60 1.68
N SER A 7 4.41 5.33 1.82
CA SER A 7 5.34 5.57 0.70
C SER A 7 5.95 4.28 0.14
N LYS A 8 6.22 3.29 0.98
CA LYS A 8 6.76 1.99 0.53
C LYS A 8 5.72 1.21 -0.28
N SER A 9 4.49 1.15 0.20
CA SER A 9 3.39 0.47 -0.50
C SER A 9 3.02 1.18 -1.80
N GLN A 10 3.06 2.51 -1.85
CA GLN A 10 2.87 3.26 -3.08
C GLN A 10 3.89 2.88 -4.16
N LYS A 11 5.16 2.71 -3.79
CA LYS A 11 6.22 2.28 -4.71
C LYS A 11 5.98 0.85 -5.23
N LYS A 12 5.57 -0.06 -4.35
CA LYS A 12 5.22 -1.44 -4.73
C LYS A 12 4.04 -1.46 -5.71
N VAL A 13 2.98 -0.72 -5.41
CA VAL A 13 1.81 -0.63 -6.28
C VAL A 13 2.16 0.00 -7.62
N ALA A 14 2.98 1.05 -7.65
CA ALA A 14 3.44 1.67 -8.88
C ALA A 14 4.20 0.68 -9.78
N LEU A 15 5.07 -0.15 -9.21
CA LEU A 15 5.80 -1.19 -9.94
C LEU A 15 4.85 -2.27 -10.47
N LEU A 16 3.93 -2.75 -9.64
CA LEU A 16 2.92 -3.73 -10.05
C LEU A 16 2.08 -3.24 -11.22
N GLU A 17 1.59 -2.00 -11.14
CA GLU A 17 0.77 -1.40 -12.20
C GLU A 17 1.55 -1.21 -13.48
N LYS A 18 2.81 -0.80 -13.38
CA LYS A 18 3.68 -0.63 -14.55
C LYS A 18 3.82 -1.94 -15.34
N ILE A 19 4.02 -3.06 -14.64
CA ILE A 19 4.11 -4.37 -15.28
C ILE A 19 2.73 -4.84 -15.76
N PHE A 20 1.68 -4.65 -14.96
CA PHE A 20 0.33 -5.10 -15.28
C PHE A 20 -0.23 -4.45 -16.56
N TYR A 21 -0.03 -3.13 -16.72
CA TYR A 21 -0.52 -2.40 -17.88
C TYR A 21 0.41 -2.47 -19.09
N ALA A 22 1.58 -3.07 -18.96
CA ALA A 22 2.46 -3.32 -20.09
C ALA A 22 1.92 -4.45 -20.97
N GLU A 23 2.35 -4.46 -22.22
CA GLU A 23 1.98 -5.50 -23.17
C GLU A 23 2.37 -6.89 -22.65
N ASN A 24 1.42 -7.83 -22.67
CA ASN A 24 1.60 -9.17 -22.12
C ASN A 24 2.03 -9.21 -20.64
N HIS A 25 1.70 -8.18 -19.87
CA HIS A 25 2.11 -8.03 -18.47
C HIS A 25 3.62 -8.17 -18.27
N THR A 26 4.39 -7.63 -19.22
CA THR A 26 5.85 -7.76 -19.24
C THR A 26 6.51 -6.40 -19.46
N SER A 27 7.48 -6.07 -18.63
CA SER A 27 8.32 -4.88 -18.78
C SER A 27 9.78 -5.26 -18.71
N THR A 28 10.62 -4.57 -19.49
CA THR A 28 12.06 -4.75 -19.43
C THR A 28 12.63 -4.11 -18.15
N GLN A 29 13.78 -4.61 -17.73
CA GLN A 29 14.51 -4.04 -16.59
C GLN A 29 14.81 -2.55 -16.83
N GLU A 30 15.25 -2.19 -18.04
CA GLU A 30 15.57 -0.82 -18.40
C GLU A 30 14.35 0.10 -18.29
N GLU A 31 13.20 -0.34 -18.80
CA GLU A 31 11.93 0.42 -18.68
C GLU A 31 11.56 0.66 -17.22
N LEU A 32 11.64 -0.37 -16.38
CA LEU A 32 11.30 -0.26 -14.97
C LEU A 32 12.25 0.68 -14.22
N LEU A 33 13.55 0.58 -14.47
CA LEU A 33 14.53 1.46 -13.83
C LEU A 33 14.34 2.92 -14.24
N ASN A 34 14.09 3.18 -15.52
CA ASN A 34 13.92 4.55 -16.04
C ASN A 34 12.58 5.15 -15.65
N ASP A 35 11.47 4.43 -15.84
CA ASP A 35 10.13 4.96 -15.63
C ASP A 35 9.80 5.14 -14.14
N LEU A 36 10.35 4.30 -13.27
CA LEU A 36 10.17 4.40 -11.82
C LEU A 36 11.29 5.18 -11.14
N ASN A 37 12.32 5.56 -11.87
CA ASN A 37 13.49 6.27 -11.36
C ASN A 37 14.10 5.59 -10.13
N ILE A 38 14.36 4.29 -10.24
CA ILE A 38 14.95 3.46 -9.19
C ILE A 38 16.24 2.80 -9.65
N THR A 39 17.04 2.36 -8.68
CA THR A 39 18.26 1.60 -8.94
C THR A 39 17.98 0.11 -9.08
N TYR A 40 18.90 -0.64 -9.69
CA TYR A 40 18.78 -2.09 -9.82
C TYR A 40 18.62 -2.81 -8.47
N PRO A 41 19.41 -2.53 -7.43
CA PRO A 41 19.20 -3.15 -6.11
C PRO A 41 17.81 -2.88 -5.55
N THR A 42 17.30 -1.67 -5.72
CA THR A 42 15.94 -1.29 -5.29
C THR A 42 14.89 -2.08 -6.05
N LEU A 43 15.03 -2.24 -7.37
CA LEU A 43 14.13 -3.03 -8.19
C LEU A 43 14.06 -4.48 -7.69
N ILE A 44 15.20 -5.13 -7.49
CA ILE A 44 15.27 -6.52 -7.05
C ILE A 44 14.67 -6.69 -5.64
N SER A 45 15.01 -5.81 -4.71
CA SER A 45 14.46 -5.89 -3.35
C SER A 45 12.94 -5.65 -3.32
N THR A 46 12.46 -4.72 -4.13
CA THR A 46 11.03 -4.42 -4.24
C THR A 46 10.25 -5.60 -4.81
N ILE A 47 10.75 -6.23 -5.87
CA ILE A 47 10.11 -7.42 -6.47
C ILE A 47 10.05 -8.58 -5.47
N LYS A 48 11.14 -8.84 -4.75
CA LYS A 48 11.15 -9.88 -3.71
C LYS A 48 10.12 -9.61 -2.62
N THR A 49 10.02 -8.36 -2.18
CA THR A 49 9.05 -7.97 -1.17
C THR A 49 7.63 -8.09 -1.67
N ILE A 50 7.35 -7.68 -2.91
CA ILE A 50 6.03 -7.83 -3.53
C ILE A 50 5.63 -9.31 -3.61
N ASN A 51 6.50 -10.18 -4.08
CA ASN A 51 6.21 -11.61 -4.17
C ASN A 51 5.95 -12.23 -2.78
N PHE A 52 6.72 -11.83 -1.78
CA PHE A 52 6.49 -12.23 -0.39
C PHE A 52 5.13 -11.75 0.11
N ASP A 53 4.79 -10.48 -0.12
CA ASP A 53 3.51 -9.90 0.30
C ASP A 53 2.33 -10.60 -0.38
N ILE A 54 2.42 -10.87 -1.68
CA ILE A 54 1.37 -11.56 -2.44
C ILE A 54 1.11 -12.96 -1.87
N GLU A 55 2.17 -13.70 -1.54
CA GLU A 55 2.06 -15.02 -0.92
C GLU A 55 1.41 -14.92 0.47
N ARG A 56 1.84 -13.95 1.26
CA ARG A 56 1.27 -13.66 2.59
C ARG A 56 -0.20 -13.26 2.51
N PHE A 57 -0.62 -12.54 1.48
CA PHE A 57 -2.04 -12.22 1.25
C PHE A 57 -2.87 -13.44 0.83
N GLY A 58 -2.24 -14.56 0.48
CA GLY A 58 -2.91 -15.78 0.06
C GLY A 58 -3.24 -15.87 -1.43
N TYR A 59 -2.70 -14.98 -2.26
CA TYR A 59 -2.93 -14.99 -3.71
C TYR A 59 -1.86 -15.79 -4.44
N LYS A 60 -1.96 -17.11 -4.39
CA LYS A 60 -0.96 -18.02 -4.99
C LYS A 60 -0.85 -17.93 -6.51
N ALA A 61 -1.87 -17.40 -7.18
CA ALA A 61 -1.90 -17.29 -8.64
C ALA A 61 -1.14 -16.04 -9.16
N PHE A 62 -0.64 -15.17 -8.27
CA PHE A 62 0.10 -13.99 -8.64
C PHE A 62 1.57 -14.13 -8.31
N SER A 63 2.42 -13.74 -9.22
CA SER A 63 3.87 -13.58 -8.96
C SER A 63 4.53 -12.76 -10.05
N ILE A 64 5.59 -12.04 -9.68
CA ILE A 64 6.47 -11.38 -10.64
C ILE A 64 7.64 -12.33 -10.89
N VAL A 65 7.84 -12.74 -12.15
CA VAL A 65 8.92 -13.62 -12.55
C VAL A 65 9.90 -12.90 -13.45
N HIS A 66 11.19 -13.22 -13.29
CA HIS A 66 12.27 -12.71 -14.11
C HIS A 66 12.51 -13.64 -15.29
N SER A 67 12.61 -13.06 -16.49
CA SER A 67 13.02 -13.76 -17.70
C SER A 67 14.47 -13.40 -18.04
N ALA A 68 15.40 -14.30 -17.74
CA ALA A 68 16.82 -14.04 -17.85
C ALA A 68 17.31 -13.68 -19.27
N PRO A 69 16.85 -14.33 -20.37
CA PRO A 69 17.36 -14.00 -21.70
C PRO A 69 17.08 -12.56 -22.14
N ASN A 70 15.94 -12.02 -21.74
CA ASN A 70 15.47 -10.69 -22.18
C ASN A 70 15.58 -9.62 -21.09
N LEU A 71 16.15 -9.93 -19.93
CA LEU A 71 16.18 -9.00 -18.79
C LEU A 71 14.81 -8.31 -18.58
N SER A 72 13.76 -9.12 -18.52
CA SER A 72 12.39 -8.64 -18.36
C SER A 72 11.71 -9.28 -17.17
N TYR A 73 10.65 -8.64 -16.72
CA TYR A 73 9.82 -9.09 -15.60
C TYR A 73 8.37 -9.22 -16.06
N THR A 74 7.77 -10.36 -15.77
CA THR A 74 6.39 -10.65 -16.14
C THR A 74 5.55 -10.87 -14.88
N LEU A 75 4.39 -10.23 -14.82
CA LEU A 75 3.39 -10.52 -13.81
C LEU A 75 2.56 -11.72 -14.27
N LYS A 76 2.72 -12.84 -13.58
CA LYS A 76 1.84 -13.99 -13.74
C LYS A 76 0.57 -13.76 -12.92
N ILE A 77 -0.56 -13.84 -13.59
CA ILE A 77 -1.88 -13.60 -13.03
C ILE A 77 -2.87 -14.55 -13.71
N SER A 78 -3.79 -15.12 -12.97
CA SER A 78 -4.83 -15.96 -13.58
C SER A 78 -5.89 -15.07 -14.28
N ASP A 79 -6.51 -15.59 -15.33
CA ASP A 79 -7.42 -14.87 -16.21
C ASP A 79 -8.61 -14.19 -15.49
N ASN A 80 -9.00 -14.73 -14.35
CA ASN A 80 -10.13 -14.25 -13.56
C ASN A 80 -9.75 -13.35 -12.38
N CYS A 81 -8.47 -12.96 -12.28
CA CYS A 81 -7.99 -12.17 -11.16
C CYS A 81 -7.66 -10.74 -11.59
N SER A 82 -7.87 -9.80 -10.69
CA SER A 82 -7.56 -8.40 -10.88
C SER A 82 -6.42 -7.97 -9.97
N ILE A 83 -5.52 -7.13 -10.49
CA ILE A 83 -4.50 -6.46 -9.69
C ILE A 83 -5.10 -5.67 -8.52
N GLN A 84 -6.36 -5.25 -8.65
CA GLN A 84 -7.06 -4.51 -7.59
C GLN A 84 -7.16 -5.30 -6.29
N LEU A 85 -7.18 -6.63 -6.35
CA LEU A 85 -7.16 -7.48 -5.14
C LEU A 85 -5.88 -7.26 -4.32
N ILE A 86 -4.73 -7.17 -4.99
CA ILE A 86 -3.45 -6.94 -4.34
C ILE A 86 -3.36 -5.50 -3.82
N ILE A 87 -3.79 -4.54 -4.62
CA ILE A 87 -3.83 -3.13 -4.21
C ILE A 87 -4.71 -2.97 -2.97
N ASN A 88 -5.88 -3.57 -2.94
CA ASN A 88 -6.78 -3.55 -1.80
C ASN A 88 -6.15 -4.20 -0.56
N ALA A 89 -5.40 -5.28 -0.72
CA ALA A 89 -4.68 -5.90 0.38
C ALA A 89 -3.64 -4.97 0.99
N TYR A 90 -2.88 -4.25 0.15
CA TYR A 90 -1.94 -3.23 0.64
C TYR A 90 -2.66 -2.08 1.36
N ILE A 91 -3.79 -1.62 0.83
CA ILE A 91 -4.59 -0.55 1.47
C ILE A 91 -5.05 -0.99 2.85
N ARG A 92 -5.59 -2.20 2.98
CA ARG A 92 -6.08 -2.73 4.27
C ARG A 92 -5.00 -2.82 5.35
N GLU A 93 -3.76 -3.02 4.97
CA GLU A 93 -2.62 -3.08 5.90
C GLU A 93 -2.07 -1.69 6.24
N SER A 94 -2.44 -0.65 5.51
CA SER A 94 -1.90 0.68 5.77
C SER A 94 -2.39 1.24 7.10
N PRO A 95 -1.51 1.89 7.89
CA PRO A 95 -1.90 2.49 9.16
C PRO A 95 -3.05 3.49 9.03
N LYS A 96 -3.05 4.31 7.99
CA LYS A 96 -4.11 5.29 7.73
C LYS A 96 -5.47 4.64 7.56
N PHE A 97 -5.55 3.57 6.76
CA PHE A 97 -6.80 2.84 6.56
C PHE A 97 -7.29 2.19 7.85
N GLN A 98 -6.39 1.56 8.61
CA GLN A 98 -6.73 0.93 9.89
C GLN A 98 -7.24 1.94 10.91
N ILE A 99 -6.64 3.12 10.97
CA ILE A 99 -7.11 4.22 11.84
C ILE A 99 -8.53 4.63 11.44
N LEU A 100 -8.76 4.88 10.15
CA LEU A 100 -10.09 5.29 9.67
C LEU A 100 -11.14 4.22 9.94
N GLU A 101 -10.87 2.98 9.58
CA GLU A 101 -11.80 1.85 9.79
C GLU A 101 -12.15 1.72 11.27
N THR A 102 -11.15 1.78 12.15
CA THR A 102 -11.33 1.68 13.59
C THR A 102 -12.18 2.84 14.15
N LEU A 103 -11.91 4.07 13.71
CA LEU A 103 -12.65 5.25 14.15
C LEU A 103 -14.07 5.35 13.57
N LEU A 104 -14.34 4.72 12.43
CA LEU A 104 -15.71 4.61 11.91
C LEU A 104 -16.59 3.73 12.79
N LEU A 105 -16.00 2.76 13.48
CA LEU A 105 -16.72 1.80 14.31
C LEU A 105 -16.79 2.21 15.79
N SER A 106 -15.82 2.99 16.27
CA SER A 106 -15.69 3.31 17.70
C SER A 106 -14.95 4.64 17.91
N SER A 107 -15.19 5.25 19.06
CA SER A 107 -14.36 6.34 19.57
C SER A 107 -13.40 5.80 20.62
N PHE A 108 -12.35 6.55 20.91
CA PHE A 108 -11.31 6.16 21.85
C PHE A 108 -11.06 7.27 22.90
N PRO A 109 -10.76 6.92 24.15
CA PRO A 109 -10.58 7.91 25.21
C PRO A 109 -9.34 8.79 25.00
N ASN A 110 -8.31 8.28 24.30
CA ASN A 110 -7.10 9.05 23.99
C ASN A 110 -6.32 8.40 22.86
N LEU A 111 -5.31 9.11 22.37
CA LEU A 111 -4.45 8.66 21.27
C LEU A 111 -3.64 7.40 21.60
N GLN A 112 -3.24 7.22 22.85
CA GLN A 112 -2.45 6.05 23.22
C GLN A 112 -3.26 4.75 23.09
N VAL A 113 -4.53 4.79 23.47
CA VAL A 113 -5.43 3.64 23.32
C VAL A 113 -5.66 3.31 21.84
N LEU A 114 -5.90 4.33 21.01
CA LEU A 114 -6.01 4.14 19.57
C LEU A 114 -4.72 3.59 18.97
N ALA A 115 -3.57 4.15 19.34
CA ALA A 115 -2.27 3.69 18.87
C ALA A 115 -2.03 2.22 19.18
N ASN A 116 -2.38 1.77 20.38
CA ASN A 116 -2.28 0.37 20.79
C ASN A 116 -3.21 -0.51 19.96
N GLU A 117 -4.44 -0.07 19.69
CA GLU A 117 -5.42 -0.82 18.90
C GLU A 117 -4.96 -1.06 17.46
N VAL A 118 -4.38 -0.06 16.83
CA VAL A 118 -3.90 -0.15 15.45
C VAL A 118 -2.42 -0.53 15.35
N HIS A 119 -1.78 -0.87 16.46
CA HIS A 119 -0.38 -1.31 16.53
C HIS A 119 0.61 -0.31 15.94
N VAL A 120 0.40 0.96 16.20
CA VAL A 120 1.27 2.08 15.78
C VAL A 120 1.86 2.76 17.00
N SER A 121 3.07 3.30 16.89
CA SER A 121 3.66 4.07 17.99
C SER A 121 2.89 5.37 18.25
N TYR A 122 3.02 5.93 19.45
CA TYR A 122 2.36 7.20 19.81
C TYR A 122 2.76 8.36 18.90
N SER A 123 4.03 8.46 18.55
CA SER A 123 4.51 9.46 17.58
C SER A 123 4.00 9.18 16.16
N GLY A 124 3.92 7.92 15.79
CA GLY A 124 3.38 7.48 14.52
C GLY A 124 1.91 7.82 14.36
N ILE A 125 1.07 7.55 15.39
CA ILE A 125 -0.36 7.85 15.32
C ILE A 125 -0.64 9.35 15.16
N LYS A 126 0.14 10.21 15.82
CA LYS A 126 0.03 11.65 15.67
C LYS A 126 0.29 12.11 14.25
N LYS A 127 1.34 11.57 13.64
CA LYS A 127 1.72 11.86 12.25
C LYS A 127 0.62 11.43 11.30
N GLU A 128 0.15 10.18 11.42
CA GLU A 128 -0.89 9.63 10.56
C GLU A 128 -2.21 10.41 10.67
N ILE A 129 -2.62 10.78 11.87
CA ILE A 129 -3.84 11.58 12.07
C ILE A 129 -3.71 12.97 11.45
N LYS A 130 -2.54 13.59 11.57
CA LYS A 130 -2.30 14.90 10.94
C LYS A 130 -2.45 14.80 9.41
N GLU A 131 -1.82 13.82 8.79
CA GLU A 131 -1.91 13.61 7.35
C GLU A 131 -3.33 13.25 6.91
N LEU A 132 -4.03 12.39 7.67
CA LEU A 132 -5.43 12.06 7.42
C LEU A 132 -6.34 13.28 7.50
N ASN A 133 -6.15 14.15 8.48
CA ASN A 133 -6.95 15.36 8.61
C ASN A 133 -6.76 16.34 7.43
N GLU A 134 -5.58 16.37 6.83
CA GLU A 134 -5.34 17.14 5.61
C GLU A 134 -6.21 16.61 4.45
N GLU A 135 -6.31 15.29 4.30
CA GLU A 135 -7.12 14.64 3.27
C GLU A 135 -8.63 14.70 3.57
N LEU A 136 -9.03 14.49 4.83
CA LEU A 136 -10.43 14.47 5.25
C LEU A 136 -11.09 15.87 5.18
N ARG A 137 -10.29 16.92 5.26
CA ARG A 137 -10.77 18.30 5.15
C ARG A 137 -11.56 18.54 3.87
N GLU A 138 -11.13 17.97 2.77
CA GLU A 138 -11.82 18.08 1.47
C GLU A 138 -13.22 17.47 1.51
N ARG A 139 -13.47 16.57 2.45
CA ARG A 139 -14.76 15.88 2.64
C ARG A 139 -15.56 16.43 3.82
N ASN A 140 -15.12 17.56 4.39
CA ASN A 140 -15.71 18.14 5.60
C ASN A 140 -15.73 17.19 6.80
N LEU A 141 -14.70 16.33 6.90
CA LEU A 141 -14.51 15.41 8.00
C LEU A 141 -13.22 15.75 8.76
N TYR A 142 -13.18 15.43 10.03
CA TYR A 142 -12.04 15.69 10.88
C TYR A 142 -11.93 14.66 12.01
N ILE A 143 -10.72 14.20 12.30
CA ILE A 143 -10.42 13.38 13.46
C ILE A 143 -10.07 14.32 14.62
N SER A 144 -10.96 14.43 15.59
CA SER A 144 -10.71 15.18 16.82
C SER A 144 -9.91 14.35 17.81
N THR A 145 -9.07 15.00 18.59
CA THR A 145 -8.19 14.37 19.58
C THR A 145 -8.28 15.03 20.96
N GLY A 146 -9.34 15.78 21.21
CA GLY A 146 -9.54 16.51 22.46
C GLY A 146 -9.93 15.60 23.62
N SER A 147 -11.22 15.60 23.99
CA SER A 147 -11.76 14.76 25.07
C SER A 147 -11.88 13.28 24.67
N GLN A 148 -12.11 13.03 23.40
CA GLN A 148 -12.14 11.70 22.77
C GLN A 148 -11.46 11.76 21.42
N VAL A 149 -11.02 10.60 20.91
CA VAL A 149 -10.55 10.45 19.53
C VAL A 149 -11.70 9.89 18.70
N GLU A 150 -12.22 10.71 17.80
CA GLU A 150 -13.39 10.35 16.98
C GLU A 150 -13.39 11.13 15.65
N ILE A 151 -14.12 10.60 14.67
CA ILE A 151 -14.38 11.31 13.41
C ILE A 151 -15.67 12.14 13.55
N THR A 152 -15.57 13.40 13.18
CA THR A 152 -16.73 14.33 13.19
C THR A 152 -16.92 15.01 11.85
#